data_81c2d0e092631a388e877b6be5f01a9c
#
_entry.id   81c2d0e092631a388e877b6be5f01a9c
#
_cell.length_a   1.000
_cell.length_b   1.000
_cell.length_c   1.000
_cell.angle_alpha   90.00
_cell.angle_beta   90.00
_cell.angle_gamma   90.00
#
_symmetry.space_group_name_H-M   'P 1'
#
loop_
_entity.id
_entity.type
_entity.pdbx_description
1 polymer ?
#
loop_
_entity_poly.entity_id
_entity_poly.type
_entity_poly.pdbx_seq_one_letter_code
_entity_poly.pdbx_strand_id
1 'polypeptide(L)'
;MKNDIDQLMKENGIDALLIVGPAQHNPAMFYLTGGGHITNADLIKKIDETPVIFHGSMEREEAARTGLITCSYDQFSFSDYLKKTKNNQIDAHALRYRDLFSKAGVEKGKIALYGTTEIGAKFAILQRFQQLFPEFEITGMVPDSILLKAMMIKDPDEINRIRKMGVITTNVVGKVADFLSNQRVENHTLIGEDNLPITIGLVKSKINFWLAEAGAENPDQTIFAIGRDAGI
;
A
#
# COMPACT_ATOMS: atom_id res chain seq x y z
N MET A 1 7.71 16.43 3.11
CA MET A 1 7.86 15.20 3.91
C MET A 1 6.92 15.31 5.09
N LYS A 2 6.28 14.25 5.44
CA LYS A 2 5.23 14.12 6.45
C LYS A 2 5.81 14.37 7.85
N ASN A 3 5.74 15.62 8.30
CA ASN A 3 6.50 16.14 9.45
C ASN A 3 6.16 15.47 10.79
N ASP A 4 5.00 14.81 10.88
CA ASP A 4 4.51 14.26 12.16
C ASP A 4 5.03 12.85 12.45
N ILE A 5 5.60 12.15 11.44
CA ILE A 5 6.04 10.75 11.60
C ILE A 5 7.13 10.64 12.65
N ASP A 6 8.15 11.48 12.59
CA ASP A 6 9.28 11.43 13.52
C ASP A 6 8.84 11.74 14.96
N GLN A 7 7.93 12.70 15.14
CA GLN A 7 7.34 12.99 16.44
C GLN A 7 6.53 11.80 16.98
N LEU A 8 5.67 11.21 16.13
CA LEU A 8 4.88 10.02 16.49
C LEU A 8 5.77 8.80 16.80
N MET A 9 6.90 8.64 16.08
CA MET A 9 7.88 7.60 16.39
C MET A 9 8.49 7.82 17.77
N LYS A 10 8.90 9.05 18.11
CA LYS A 10 9.44 9.41 19.44
C LYS A 10 8.43 9.12 20.56
N GLU A 11 7.18 9.52 20.38
CA GLU A 11 6.11 9.31 21.36
C GLU A 11 5.82 7.82 21.61
N ASN A 12 6.07 6.97 20.63
CA ASN A 12 5.85 5.51 20.72
C ASN A 12 7.12 4.73 21.03
N GLY A 13 8.27 5.38 21.20
CA GLY A 13 9.56 4.73 21.47
C GLY A 13 10.00 3.83 20.30
N ILE A 14 9.74 4.25 19.06
CA ILE A 14 10.12 3.53 17.82
C ILE A 14 11.32 4.19 17.18
N ASP A 15 12.36 3.43 16.95
CA ASP A 15 13.61 3.93 16.35
C ASP A 15 13.58 3.90 14.82
N ALA A 16 12.87 2.91 14.24
CA ALA A 16 12.67 2.82 12.79
C ALA A 16 11.34 2.18 12.42
N LEU A 17 10.86 2.47 11.19
CA LEU A 17 9.77 1.76 10.55
C LEU A 17 10.34 0.87 9.45
N LEU A 18 9.85 -0.36 9.37
CA LEU A 18 10.03 -1.24 8.21
C LEU A 18 8.68 -1.41 7.51
N ILE A 19 8.61 -0.95 6.26
CA ILE A 19 7.41 -1.07 5.45
C ILE A 19 7.72 -1.97 4.28
N VAL A 20 6.93 -3.04 4.12
CA VAL A 20 7.19 -4.10 3.14
C VAL A 20 6.07 -4.23 2.12
N GLY A 21 6.42 -4.64 0.89
CA GLY A 21 5.47 -4.99 -0.16
C GLY A 21 5.40 -3.97 -1.31
N PRO A 22 4.35 -4.06 -2.15
CA PRO A 22 4.19 -3.17 -3.29
C PRO A 22 3.85 -1.73 -2.86
N ALA A 23 4.04 -0.77 -3.77
CA ALA A 23 3.58 0.60 -3.54
C ALA A 23 2.07 0.75 -3.77
N GLN A 24 1.49 -0.04 -4.68
CA GLN A 24 0.06 -0.07 -4.93
C GLN A 24 -0.68 -0.94 -3.91
N HIS A 25 -1.89 -0.54 -3.55
CA HIS A 25 -2.76 -1.26 -2.59
C HIS A 25 -2.09 -1.56 -1.23
N ASN A 26 -1.12 -0.74 -0.86
CA ASN A 26 -0.40 -0.78 0.40
C ASN A 26 -0.38 0.63 1.00
N PRO A 27 -1.34 0.99 1.84
CA PRO A 27 -1.49 2.35 2.35
C PRO A 27 -0.23 2.92 3.00
N ALA A 28 0.50 2.09 3.74
CA ALA A 28 1.74 2.50 4.41
C ALA A 28 2.84 2.87 3.40
N MET A 29 3.04 2.03 2.39
CA MET A 29 4.03 2.29 1.33
C MET A 29 3.60 3.48 0.47
N PHE A 30 2.33 3.51 0.04
CA PHE A 30 1.76 4.61 -0.75
C PHE A 30 1.93 5.96 -0.05
N TYR A 31 1.65 6.02 1.25
CA TYR A 31 1.75 7.25 2.02
C TYR A 31 3.15 7.86 1.99
N LEU A 32 4.20 7.04 2.08
CA LEU A 32 5.59 7.50 2.10
C LEU A 32 6.18 7.73 0.71
N THR A 33 5.74 6.96 -0.30
CA THR A 33 6.26 7.03 -1.67
C THR A 33 5.47 8.00 -2.57
N GLY A 34 4.25 8.35 -2.19
CA GLY A 34 3.32 9.10 -3.05
C GLY A 34 2.68 8.25 -4.15
N GLY A 35 2.87 6.94 -4.13
CA GLY A 35 2.46 6.00 -5.17
C GLY A 35 3.60 5.61 -6.10
N GLY A 36 3.30 4.90 -7.18
CA GLY A 36 4.26 4.43 -8.17
C GLY A 36 4.04 2.94 -8.49
N HIS A 37 4.62 2.49 -9.58
CA HIS A 37 4.52 1.10 -10.04
C HIS A 37 5.68 0.25 -9.49
N ILE A 38 5.86 0.26 -8.18
CA ILE A 38 6.84 -0.58 -7.49
C ILE A 38 6.12 -1.83 -6.99
N THR A 39 6.48 -2.99 -7.53
CA THR A 39 5.76 -4.24 -7.27
C THR A 39 6.23 -4.94 -6.00
N ASN A 40 7.48 -4.70 -5.58
CA ASN A 40 8.01 -5.24 -4.34
C ASN A 40 9.18 -4.38 -3.82
N ALA A 41 9.01 -3.85 -2.63
CA ALA A 41 10.03 -3.04 -1.98
C ALA A 41 10.08 -3.28 -0.47
N ASP A 42 11.21 -2.97 0.12
CA ASP A 42 11.35 -2.73 1.55
C ASP A 42 11.72 -1.24 1.73
N LEU A 43 10.95 -0.51 2.54
CA LEU A 43 11.23 0.86 2.89
C LEU A 43 11.60 0.92 4.37
N ILE A 44 12.75 1.49 4.68
CA ILE A 44 13.22 1.70 6.04
C ILE A 44 13.26 3.19 6.34
N LYS A 45 12.48 3.63 7.31
CA LYS A 45 12.47 5.01 7.83
C LYS A 45 13.09 5.00 9.22
N LYS A 46 14.32 5.46 9.34
CA LYS A 46 14.94 5.75 10.63
C LYS A 46 14.41 7.09 11.15
N ILE A 47 14.28 7.22 12.46
CA ILE A 47 13.85 8.45 13.11
C ILE A 47 14.78 9.62 12.73
N ASP A 48 14.20 10.78 12.46
CA ASP A 48 14.87 12.03 12.05
C ASP A 48 15.70 11.93 10.74
N GLU A 49 15.58 10.83 9.99
CA GLU A 49 16.33 10.60 8.74
C GLU A 49 15.38 10.46 7.54
N THR A 50 15.87 10.72 6.34
CA THR A 50 15.12 10.46 5.10
C THR A 50 14.95 8.96 4.90
N PRO A 51 13.74 8.47 4.54
CA PRO A 51 13.53 7.06 4.27
C PRO A 51 14.40 6.53 3.13
N VAL A 52 14.84 5.29 3.25
CA VAL A 52 15.54 4.55 2.20
C VAL A 52 14.61 3.49 1.64
N ILE A 53 14.38 3.49 0.32
CA ILE A 53 13.60 2.48 -0.37
C ILE A 53 14.51 1.51 -1.11
N PHE A 54 14.37 0.23 -0.83
CA PHE A 54 15.07 -0.87 -1.49
C PHE A 54 14.13 -1.49 -2.53
N HIS A 55 14.60 -1.62 -3.76
CA HIS A 55 13.78 -2.01 -4.91
C HIS A 55 14.50 -2.94 -5.87
N GLY A 56 13.77 -3.62 -6.75
CA GLY A 56 14.32 -4.38 -7.87
C GLY A 56 14.98 -3.48 -8.91
N SER A 57 15.97 -3.98 -9.62
CA SER A 57 16.70 -3.22 -10.65
C SER A 57 15.81 -2.68 -11.77
N MET A 58 14.74 -3.40 -12.12
CA MET A 58 13.78 -2.97 -13.16
C MET A 58 12.89 -1.79 -12.73
N GLU A 59 12.79 -1.52 -11.44
CA GLU A 59 11.94 -0.47 -10.87
C GLU A 59 12.68 0.81 -10.50
N ARG A 60 13.92 0.94 -10.93
CA ARG A 60 14.81 2.05 -10.58
C ARG A 60 14.22 3.42 -10.90
N GLU A 61 13.57 3.57 -12.04
CA GLU A 61 12.98 4.86 -12.46
C GLU A 61 11.74 5.20 -11.62
N GLU A 62 10.91 4.22 -11.32
CA GLU A 62 9.75 4.41 -10.44
C GLU A 62 10.18 4.73 -9.00
N ALA A 63 11.19 4.04 -8.49
CA ALA A 63 11.76 4.36 -7.18
C ALA A 63 12.35 5.78 -7.14
N ALA A 64 13.05 6.21 -8.18
CA ALA A 64 13.60 7.57 -8.25
C ALA A 64 12.51 8.66 -8.25
N ARG A 65 11.34 8.41 -8.84
CA ARG A 65 10.20 9.35 -8.83
C ARG A 65 9.62 9.60 -7.44
N THR A 66 9.86 8.71 -6.48
CA THR A 66 9.39 8.90 -5.09
C THR A 66 10.10 10.07 -4.38
N GLY A 67 11.24 10.51 -4.87
CA GLY A 67 12.10 11.51 -4.21
C GLY A 67 12.79 11.02 -2.93
N LEU A 68 12.70 9.74 -2.62
CA LEU A 68 13.38 9.11 -1.49
C LEU A 68 14.81 8.71 -1.85
N ILE A 69 15.59 8.34 -0.83
CA ILE A 69 16.89 7.68 -1.06
C ILE A 69 16.62 6.28 -1.60
N THR A 70 17.12 5.96 -2.80
CA THR A 70 16.87 4.68 -3.46
C THR A 70 18.08 3.76 -3.40
N CYS A 71 17.85 2.46 -3.24
CA CYS A 71 18.90 1.47 -3.22
C CYS A 71 18.43 0.19 -3.96
N SER A 72 19.18 -0.24 -4.99
CA SER A 72 18.86 -1.49 -5.68
C SER A 72 19.21 -2.70 -4.83
N TYR A 73 18.36 -3.72 -4.83
CA TYR A 73 18.66 -5.02 -4.23
C TYR A 73 19.87 -5.72 -4.85
N ASP A 74 20.31 -5.30 -6.03
CA ASP A 74 21.51 -5.87 -6.66
C ASP A 74 22.78 -5.64 -5.81
N GLN A 75 22.80 -4.60 -4.96
CA GLN A 75 23.87 -4.36 -4.01
C GLN A 75 23.91 -5.40 -2.87
N PHE A 76 22.84 -6.20 -2.73
CA PHE A 76 22.64 -7.21 -1.69
C PHE A 76 22.32 -8.55 -2.33
N SER A 77 23.29 -9.09 -3.07
CA SER A 77 23.14 -10.33 -3.86
C SER A 77 22.67 -11.50 -2.98
N PHE A 78 21.42 -11.95 -3.20
CA PHE A 78 20.84 -13.02 -2.39
C PHE A 78 21.62 -14.33 -2.51
N SER A 79 22.25 -14.60 -3.67
CA SER A 79 23.10 -15.78 -3.86
C SER A 79 24.30 -15.81 -2.91
N ASP A 80 24.83 -14.65 -2.53
CA ASP A 80 25.96 -14.60 -1.63
C ASP A 80 25.55 -14.88 -0.18
N TYR A 81 24.37 -14.42 0.22
CA TYR A 81 23.78 -14.81 1.52
C TYR A 81 23.47 -16.30 1.58
N LEU A 82 22.93 -16.89 0.51
CA LEU A 82 22.69 -18.34 0.43
C LEU A 82 23.99 -19.14 0.62
N LYS A 83 25.07 -18.74 -0.03
CA LYS A 83 26.38 -19.37 0.17
C LYS A 83 26.83 -19.27 1.63
N LYS A 84 26.73 -18.09 2.26
CA LYS A 84 27.11 -17.85 3.67
C LYS A 84 26.30 -18.72 4.64
N THR A 85 25.04 -19.00 4.32
CA THR A 85 24.11 -19.75 5.19
C THR A 85 23.93 -21.22 4.79
N LYS A 86 24.81 -21.75 3.94
CA LYS A 86 24.72 -23.15 3.44
C LYS A 86 23.34 -23.47 2.85
N ASN A 87 22.81 -22.56 2.04
CA ASN A 87 21.49 -22.60 1.41
C ASN A 87 20.28 -22.56 2.37
N ASN A 88 20.46 -22.12 3.61
CA ASN A 88 19.33 -21.83 4.48
C ASN A 88 18.72 -20.47 4.05
N GLN A 89 17.54 -20.53 3.41
CA GLN A 89 16.88 -19.34 2.85
C GLN A 89 16.44 -18.36 3.96
N ILE A 90 15.96 -18.85 5.09
CA ILE A 90 15.49 -18.00 6.20
C ILE A 90 16.66 -17.22 6.78
N ASP A 91 17.79 -17.89 7.06
CA ASP A 91 18.99 -17.25 7.55
C ASP A 91 19.56 -16.25 6.51
N ALA A 92 19.54 -16.61 5.23
CA ALA A 92 19.98 -15.73 4.14
C ALA A 92 19.16 -14.42 4.08
N HIS A 93 17.83 -14.51 4.19
CA HIS A 93 16.98 -13.32 4.27
C HIS A 93 17.23 -12.52 5.55
N ALA A 94 17.43 -13.16 6.69
CA ALA A 94 17.72 -12.48 7.95
C ALA A 94 19.04 -11.69 7.86
N LEU A 95 20.11 -12.29 7.33
CA LEU A 95 21.39 -11.60 7.10
C LEU A 95 21.23 -10.43 6.12
N ARG A 96 20.46 -10.61 5.04
CA ARG A 96 20.17 -9.52 4.11
C ARG A 96 19.46 -8.37 4.80
N TYR A 97 18.44 -8.62 5.63
CA TYR A 97 17.77 -7.57 6.41
C TYR A 97 18.74 -6.81 7.31
N ARG A 98 19.72 -7.50 7.93
CA ARG A 98 20.76 -6.83 8.71
C ARG A 98 21.51 -5.78 7.89
N ASP A 99 21.88 -6.14 6.67
CA ASP A 99 22.60 -5.23 5.78
C ASP A 99 21.69 -4.11 5.24
N LEU A 100 20.38 -4.38 4.98
CA LEU A 100 19.42 -3.34 4.61
C LEU A 100 19.24 -2.31 5.74
N PHE A 101 19.10 -2.76 6.99
CA PHE A 101 19.03 -1.87 8.15
C PHE A 101 20.29 -1.05 8.32
N SER A 102 21.47 -1.67 8.23
CA SER A 102 22.75 -0.97 8.30
C SER A 102 22.88 0.09 7.20
N LYS A 103 22.48 -0.23 5.96
CA LYS A 103 22.45 0.72 4.83
C LYS A 103 21.52 1.92 5.10
N ALA A 104 20.43 1.71 5.82
CA ALA A 104 19.53 2.77 6.26
C ALA A 104 19.97 3.46 7.56
N GLY A 105 21.18 3.16 8.06
CA GLY A 105 21.74 3.74 9.28
C GLY A 105 21.13 3.24 10.58
N VAL A 106 20.42 2.10 10.55
CA VAL A 106 19.79 1.47 11.73
C VAL A 106 20.66 0.31 12.18
N GLU A 107 21.36 0.45 13.29
CA GLU A 107 22.27 -0.58 13.82
C GLU A 107 21.66 -1.36 14.97
N LYS A 108 20.63 -0.84 15.63
CA LYS A 108 19.89 -1.43 16.73
C LYS A 108 18.59 -0.66 16.97
N GLY A 109 17.71 -1.19 17.81
CA GLY A 109 16.54 -0.48 18.32
C GLY A 109 15.23 -1.16 18.01
N LYS A 110 14.14 -0.47 18.34
CA LYS A 110 12.76 -0.95 18.18
C LYS A 110 12.21 -0.55 16.82
N ILE A 111 11.78 -1.56 16.06
CA ILE A 111 11.34 -1.43 14.66
C ILE A 111 9.89 -1.78 14.55
N ALA A 112 9.05 -0.83 14.15
CA ALA A 112 7.65 -1.07 13.87
C ALA A 112 7.47 -1.58 12.43
N LEU A 113 6.75 -2.71 12.30
CA LEU A 113 6.47 -3.37 11.01
C LEU A 113 5.15 -2.89 10.43
N TYR A 114 5.17 -2.55 9.14
CA TYR A 114 4.02 -2.15 8.34
C TYR A 114 4.06 -2.80 6.95
N GLY A 115 2.95 -2.71 6.23
CA GLY A 115 2.87 -3.06 4.82
C GLY A 115 1.96 -4.24 4.52
N THR A 116 1.99 -4.67 3.25
CA THR A 116 1.16 -5.76 2.72
C THR A 116 2.06 -6.81 2.10
N THR A 117 2.04 -8.02 2.63
CA THR A 117 2.87 -9.13 2.14
C THR A 117 2.28 -10.48 2.56
N GLU A 118 2.80 -11.57 2.00
CA GLU A 118 2.52 -12.90 2.55
C GLU A 118 3.12 -12.98 3.97
N ILE A 119 2.24 -13.13 4.95
CA ILE A 119 2.59 -12.96 6.36
C ILE A 119 3.46 -14.09 6.90
N GLY A 120 3.22 -15.35 6.44
CA GLY A 120 3.92 -16.52 6.99
C GLY A 120 5.42 -16.48 6.73
N ALA A 121 5.79 -16.26 5.47
CA ALA A 121 7.20 -16.15 5.08
C ALA A 121 7.88 -14.93 5.74
N LYS A 122 7.21 -13.78 5.74
CA LYS A 122 7.77 -12.56 6.35
C LYS A 122 7.94 -12.73 7.86
N PHE A 123 6.97 -13.32 8.54
CA PHE A 123 7.06 -13.60 9.98
C PHE A 123 8.24 -14.51 10.31
N ALA A 124 8.41 -15.63 9.59
CA ALA A 124 9.53 -16.55 9.82
C ALA A 124 10.90 -15.87 9.65
N ILE A 125 11.04 -15.02 8.61
CA ILE A 125 12.27 -14.27 8.35
C ILE A 125 12.55 -13.26 9.48
N LEU A 126 11.55 -12.47 9.89
CA LEU A 126 11.74 -11.42 10.89
C LEU A 126 11.93 -12.02 12.30
N GLN A 127 11.24 -13.11 12.61
CA GLN A 127 11.49 -13.86 13.85
C GLN A 127 12.93 -14.39 13.89
N ARG A 128 13.42 -14.94 12.77
CA ARG A 128 14.80 -15.42 12.69
C ARG A 128 15.81 -14.29 12.76
N PHE A 129 15.51 -13.15 12.11
CA PHE A 129 16.30 -11.94 12.19
C PHE A 129 16.49 -11.49 13.65
N GLN A 130 15.42 -11.40 14.43
CA GLN A 130 15.47 -11.00 15.83
C GLN A 130 16.23 -12.01 16.71
N GLN A 131 16.18 -13.30 16.38
CA GLN A 131 17.00 -14.32 17.07
C GLN A 131 18.49 -14.17 16.80
N LEU A 132 18.87 -13.83 15.57
CA LEU A 132 20.27 -13.65 15.19
C LEU A 132 20.84 -12.29 15.63
N PHE A 133 20.00 -11.27 15.73
CA PHE A 133 20.36 -9.89 16.06
C PHE A 133 19.49 -9.37 17.22
N PRO A 134 19.76 -9.78 18.45
CA PRO A 134 18.93 -9.45 19.63
C PRO A 134 18.97 -7.95 19.99
N GLU A 135 19.86 -7.17 19.40
CA GLU A 135 19.88 -5.70 19.49
C GLU A 135 18.71 -5.02 18.77
N PHE A 136 17.95 -5.76 17.96
CA PHE A 136 16.72 -5.29 17.29
C PHE A 136 15.50 -5.89 17.95
N GLU A 137 14.48 -5.07 18.19
CA GLU A 137 13.14 -5.49 18.59
C GLU A 137 12.17 -5.24 17.44
N ILE A 138 11.64 -6.29 16.83
CA ILE A 138 10.60 -6.17 15.79
C ILE A 138 9.24 -6.18 16.48
N THR A 139 8.42 -5.17 16.22
CA THR A 139 7.10 -5.05 16.84
C THR A 139 6.02 -4.68 15.83
N GLY A 140 4.79 -5.14 16.07
CA GLY A 140 3.59 -4.64 15.41
C GLY A 140 2.97 -3.49 16.20
N MET A 141 2.25 -2.60 15.53
CA MET A 141 1.58 -1.45 16.14
C MET A 141 0.06 -1.64 16.04
N VAL A 142 -0.61 -1.78 17.19
CA VAL A 142 -2.08 -1.93 17.30
C VAL A 142 -2.54 -1.21 18.58
N PRO A 143 -3.68 -0.54 18.60
CA PRO A 143 -4.61 -0.17 17.53
C PRO A 143 -4.24 1.13 16.79
N ASP A 144 -3.53 2.05 17.44
CA ASP A 144 -3.21 3.39 16.93
C ASP A 144 -1.83 3.44 16.30
N SER A 145 -1.73 2.99 15.05
CA SER A 145 -0.46 3.01 14.36
C SER A 145 0.04 4.44 14.09
N ILE A 146 1.36 4.63 14.14
CA ILE A 146 2.04 5.89 13.81
C ILE A 146 1.57 6.41 12.44
N LEU A 147 1.55 5.52 11.44
CA LEU A 147 1.16 5.89 10.08
C LEU A 147 -0.32 6.25 9.99
N LEU A 148 -1.21 5.56 10.71
CA LEU A 148 -2.63 5.90 10.71
C LEU A 148 -2.86 7.32 11.26
N LYS A 149 -2.20 7.68 12.37
CA LYS A 149 -2.27 9.05 12.94
C LYS A 149 -1.68 10.08 11.97
N ALA A 150 -0.52 9.79 11.38
CA ALA A 150 0.09 10.68 10.40
C ALA A 150 -0.80 10.91 9.15
N MET A 151 -1.53 9.86 8.72
CA MET A 151 -2.49 9.94 7.61
C MET A 151 -3.76 10.74 7.94
N MET A 152 -4.07 11.01 9.20
CA MET A 152 -5.26 11.80 9.55
C MET A 152 -5.14 13.26 9.10
N ILE A 153 -3.94 13.81 9.07
CA ILE A 153 -3.66 15.17 8.59
C ILE A 153 -3.21 15.09 7.14
N LYS A 154 -3.92 15.79 6.24
CA LYS A 154 -3.67 15.78 4.80
C LYS A 154 -2.85 17.00 4.39
N ASP A 155 -1.83 16.78 3.57
CA ASP A 155 -1.13 17.87 2.90
C ASP A 155 -1.93 18.43 1.70
N PRO A 156 -1.53 19.59 1.12
CA PRO A 156 -2.24 20.19 -0.01
C PRO A 156 -2.36 19.28 -1.23
N ASP A 157 -1.33 18.47 -1.51
CA ASP A 157 -1.33 17.56 -2.66
C ASP A 157 -2.28 16.37 -2.43
N GLU A 158 -2.34 15.87 -1.20
CA GLU A 158 -3.32 14.85 -0.82
C GLU A 158 -4.75 15.38 -0.92
N ILE A 159 -4.99 16.61 -0.45
CA ILE A 159 -6.29 17.28 -0.58
C ILE A 159 -6.69 17.41 -2.05
N ASN A 160 -5.76 17.81 -2.91
CA ASN A 160 -6.03 17.95 -4.35
C ASN A 160 -6.35 16.62 -5.01
N ARG A 161 -5.64 15.54 -4.65
CA ARG A 161 -5.95 14.19 -5.12
C ARG A 161 -7.33 13.71 -4.67
N ILE A 162 -7.68 13.94 -3.40
CA ILE A 162 -9.01 13.60 -2.86
C ILE A 162 -10.10 14.38 -3.60
N ARG A 163 -9.92 15.67 -3.85
CA ARG A 163 -10.87 16.49 -4.62
C ARG A 163 -11.05 15.96 -6.05
N LYS A 164 -9.95 15.62 -6.74
CA LYS A 164 -10.00 15.03 -8.08
C LYS A 164 -10.80 13.73 -8.07
N MET A 165 -10.54 12.85 -7.10
CA MET A 165 -11.30 11.60 -6.96
C MET A 165 -12.77 11.86 -6.64
N GLY A 166 -13.08 12.85 -5.81
CA GLY A 166 -14.46 13.26 -5.53
C GLY A 166 -15.21 13.66 -6.80
N VAL A 167 -14.59 14.45 -7.68
CA VAL A 167 -15.18 14.84 -8.98
C VAL A 167 -15.42 13.61 -9.86
N ILE A 168 -14.43 12.72 -10.00
CA ILE A 168 -14.56 11.48 -10.79
C ILE A 168 -15.73 10.64 -10.25
N THR A 169 -15.76 10.39 -8.95
CA THR A 169 -16.80 9.57 -8.31
C THR A 169 -18.18 10.17 -8.50
N THR A 170 -18.35 11.48 -8.28
CA THR A 170 -19.63 12.17 -8.45
C THR A 170 -20.12 12.10 -9.90
N ASN A 171 -19.22 12.27 -10.87
CA ASN A 171 -19.55 12.16 -12.30
C ASN A 171 -20.00 10.73 -12.64
N VAL A 172 -19.35 9.71 -12.10
CA VAL A 172 -19.76 8.31 -12.33
C VAL A 172 -21.12 8.03 -11.69
N VAL A 173 -21.40 8.55 -10.50
CA VAL A 173 -22.74 8.46 -9.87
C VAL A 173 -23.79 9.13 -10.76
N GLY A 174 -23.51 10.30 -11.34
CA GLY A 174 -24.38 10.96 -12.32
C GLY A 174 -24.65 10.09 -13.54
N LYS A 175 -23.58 9.52 -14.15
CA LYS A 175 -23.73 8.58 -15.29
C LYS A 175 -24.60 7.35 -14.95
N VAL A 176 -24.51 6.84 -13.71
CA VAL A 176 -25.38 5.73 -13.26
C VAL A 176 -26.83 6.17 -13.19
N ALA A 177 -27.10 7.34 -12.61
CA ALA A 177 -28.45 7.89 -12.51
C ALA A 177 -29.06 8.11 -13.89
N ASP A 178 -28.33 8.72 -14.82
CA ASP A 178 -28.76 8.95 -16.20
C ASP A 178 -29.00 7.61 -16.92
N PHE A 179 -28.08 6.65 -16.78
CA PHE A 179 -28.24 5.33 -17.38
C PHE A 179 -29.54 4.66 -16.92
N LEU A 180 -29.82 4.64 -15.61
CA LEU A 180 -31.01 4.00 -15.06
C LEU A 180 -32.29 4.76 -15.44
N SER A 181 -32.29 6.09 -15.42
CA SER A 181 -33.42 6.94 -15.74
C SER A 181 -33.88 6.82 -17.20
N ASN A 182 -32.95 6.51 -18.10
CA ASN A 182 -33.24 6.36 -19.53
C ASN A 182 -33.71 4.94 -19.91
N GLN A 183 -33.78 4.02 -18.94
CA GLN A 183 -34.28 2.67 -19.22
C GLN A 183 -35.80 2.58 -19.21
N ARG A 184 -36.32 1.66 -20.01
CA ARG A 184 -37.75 1.32 -20.09
C ARG A 184 -38.18 0.52 -18.85
N VAL A 185 -39.39 0.75 -18.36
CA VAL A 185 -39.99 -0.04 -17.27
C VAL A 185 -41.03 -1.00 -17.81
N GLU A 186 -40.85 -2.29 -17.56
CA GLU A 186 -41.85 -3.32 -17.86
C GLU A 186 -42.07 -4.20 -16.62
N ASN A 187 -43.31 -4.37 -16.21
CA ASN A 187 -43.68 -5.20 -15.06
C ASN A 187 -42.84 -4.91 -13.82
N HIS A 188 -42.66 -3.62 -13.47
CA HIS A 188 -41.86 -3.14 -12.34
C HIS A 188 -40.34 -3.45 -12.44
N THR A 189 -39.87 -3.76 -13.65
CA THR A 189 -38.44 -4.09 -13.90
C THR A 189 -37.87 -3.13 -14.94
N LEU A 190 -36.66 -2.65 -14.73
CA LEU A 190 -35.90 -1.87 -15.71
C LEU A 190 -35.37 -2.80 -16.81
N ILE A 191 -35.70 -2.47 -18.06
CA ILE A 191 -35.31 -3.24 -19.25
C ILE A 191 -34.36 -2.43 -20.10
N GLY A 192 -33.22 -3.03 -20.43
CA GLY A 192 -32.20 -2.43 -21.27
C GLY A 192 -32.53 -2.42 -22.76
N GLU A 193 -31.66 -1.81 -23.55
CA GLU A 193 -31.78 -1.73 -25.03
C GLU A 193 -31.77 -3.12 -25.69
N ASP A 194 -31.13 -4.10 -25.06
CA ASP A 194 -31.10 -5.52 -25.46
C ASP A 194 -32.36 -6.31 -25.13
N ASN A 195 -33.41 -5.63 -24.61
CA ASN A 195 -34.64 -6.22 -24.10
C ASN A 195 -34.46 -7.17 -22.90
N LEU A 196 -33.33 -7.09 -22.19
CA LEU A 196 -33.07 -7.87 -20.98
C LEU A 196 -33.23 -7.00 -19.73
N PRO A 197 -33.56 -7.60 -18.56
CA PRO A 197 -33.57 -6.89 -17.29
C PRO A 197 -32.23 -6.30 -16.94
N ILE A 198 -32.20 -5.05 -16.48
CA ILE A 198 -31.00 -4.44 -15.92
C ILE A 198 -30.62 -5.12 -14.59
N THR A 199 -29.44 -5.67 -14.52
CA THR A 199 -28.94 -6.36 -13.34
C THR A 199 -27.94 -5.50 -12.55
N ILE A 200 -27.79 -5.79 -11.25
CA ILE A 200 -26.74 -5.20 -10.40
C ILE A 200 -25.35 -5.41 -11.03
N GLY A 201 -25.10 -6.61 -11.58
CA GLY A 201 -23.82 -6.93 -12.24
C GLY A 201 -23.55 -6.03 -13.45
N LEU A 202 -24.57 -5.75 -14.28
CA LEU A 202 -24.42 -4.83 -15.41
C LEU A 202 -24.07 -3.40 -14.94
N VAL A 203 -24.76 -2.90 -13.93
CA VAL A 203 -24.49 -1.56 -13.38
C VAL A 203 -23.08 -1.47 -12.81
N LYS A 204 -22.64 -2.47 -12.03
CA LYS A 204 -21.28 -2.53 -11.50
C LYS A 204 -20.23 -2.58 -12.61
N SER A 205 -20.46 -3.31 -13.69
CA SER A 205 -19.56 -3.34 -14.85
C SER A 205 -19.45 -1.98 -15.52
N LYS A 206 -20.55 -1.25 -15.68
CA LYS A 206 -20.55 0.13 -16.21
C LYS A 206 -19.81 1.10 -15.27
N ILE A 207 -20.01 1.00 -13.96
CA ILE A 207 -19.28 1.80 -12.98
C ILE A 207 -17.76 1.60 -13.14
N ASN A 208 -17.31 0.34 -13.18
CA ASN A 208 -15.90 0.02 -13.36
C ASN A 208 -15.34 0.55 -14.69
N PHE A 209 -16.10 0.44 -15.76
CA PHE A 209 -15.73 0.99 -17.06
C PHE A 209 -15.55 2.53 -17.01
N TRP A 210 -16.53 3.25 -16.46
CA TRP A 210 -16.46 4.72 -16.37
C TRP A 210 -15.39 5.23 -15.41
N LEU A 211 -15.09 4.49 -14.34
CA LEU A 211 -13.95 4.79 -13.46
C LEU A 211 -12.63 4.61 -14.21
N ALA A 212 -12.47 3.51 -14.95
CA ALA A 212 -11.27 3.24 -15.74
C ALA A 212 -11.06 4.28 -16.85
N GLU A 213 -12.13 4.69 -17.57
CA GLU A 213 -12.07 5.80 -18.53
C GLU A 213 -11.55 7.11 -17.90
N ALA A 214 -11.94 7.36 -16.64
CA ALA A 214 -11.49 8.54 -15.89
C ALA A 214 -10.09 8.39 -15.27
N GLY A 215 -9.41 7.27 -15.50
CA GLY A 215 -8.09 6.97 -14.95
C GLY A 215 -8.12 6.63 -13.45
N ALA A 216 -9.23 6.08 -12.96
CA ALA A 216 -9.41 5.64 -11.58
C ALA A 216 -9.52 4.11 -11.49
N GLU A 217 -9.05 3.56 -10.39
CA GLU A 217 -9.19 2.15 -10.04
C GLU A 217 -10.31 1.95 -9.02
N ASN A 218 -10.87 0.74 -8.96
CA ASN A 218 -11.91 0.36 -8.00
C ASN A 218 -11.56 -1.00 -7.34
N PRO A 219 -10.47 -1.08 -6.56
CA PRO A 219 -9.96 -2.33 -6.02
C PRO A 219 -10.93 -3.01 -5.05
N ASP A 220 -11.63 -2.24 -4.23
CA ASP A 220 -12.54 -2.75 -3.19
C ASP A 220 -13.98 -2.94 -3.70
N GLN A 221 -14.20 -2.68 -4.99
CA GLN A 221 -15.51 -2.71 -5.66
C GLN A 221 -16.52 -1.69 -5.10
N THR A 222 -17.62 -1.53 -5.80
CA THR A 222 -18.71 -0.63 -5.41
C THR A 222 -19.83 -1.42 -4.76
N ILE A 223 -20.34 -0.94 -3.62
CA ILE A 223 -21.61 -1.41 -3.08
C ILE A 223 -22.72 -0.77 -3.93
N PHE A 224 -23.49 -1.62 -4.60
CA PHE A 224 -24.68 -1.23 -5.34
C PHE A 224 -25.77 -2.28 -5.04
N ALA A 225 -26.84 -1.85 -4.39
CA ALA A 225 -27.89 -2.73 -3.90
C ALA A 225 -29.27 -2.19 -4.27
N ILE A 226 -30.27 -3.07 -4.36
CA ILE A 226 -31.66 -2.74 -4.69
C ILE A 226 -32.62 -3.46 -3.75
N GLY A 227 -33.82 -2.91 -3.59
CA GLY A 227 -34.87 -3.53 -2.82
C GLY A 227 -34.49 -3.76 -1.36
N ARG A 228 -34.70 -4.97 -0.87
CA ARG A 228 -34.42 -5.36 0.52
C ARG A 228 -32.98 -5.15 0.92
N ASP A 229 -32.02 -5.43 0.01
CA ASP A 229 -30.59 -5.36 0.30
C ASP A 229 -30.07 -3.90 0.37
N ALA A 230 -30.88 -2.94 -0.04
CA ALA A 230 -30.57 -1.51 0.07
C ALA A 230 -31.05 -0.88 1.39
N GLY A 231 -31.75 -1.64 2.22
CA GLY A 231 -32.41 -1.18 3.46
C GLY A 231 -31.72 -1.67 4.75
N ILE A 232 -30.40 -1.89 4.73
CA ILE A 232 -29.64 -2.30 5.92
C ILE A 232 -29.21 -1.07 6.69
#